data_a810f21fcaff0f424247a304d45d187c
#
_entry.id   a810f21fcaff0f424247a304d45d187c
#
_cell.length_a   1.000
_cell.length_b   1.000
_cell.length_c   1.000
_cell.angle_alpha   90.00
_cell.angle_beta   90.00
_cell.angle_gamma   90.00
#
_symmetry.space_group_name_H-M   'P 1'
#
loop_
_entity.id
_entity.type
_entity.pdbx_description
1 polymer ?
#
loop_
_entity_poly.entity_id
_entity_poly.type
_entity_poly.pdbx_seq_one_letter_code
_entity_poly.pdbx_strand_id
1 'polypeptide(L)'
;MGGSLRGPGCCTLRGMLLLAHRGASADAPENTLAAFQEAVSQGADGVELDAMVCGSGEVVVCHDEHLRRLAGLPWEVRTTSWWKLKGADVGSRLGFAPARIPLLEEVLDALPSHFLVNIELKCDHADDGGLSQKVAELVTRRGLAGRVVISSFNPLCLFRTAAAAPSLRRGFLIDPDKRWAPQAYVVTPLVSSHSVHPYHEQCTPERVEEWHRRGLRVAVWTVDDTERARALERMGVSYLITNKPRVVREALRGGA
;
A
#
# COMPACT_ATOMS: atom_id res chain seq x y z
N MET A 1 -6.80 22.83 41.44
CA MET A 1 -7.49 22.89 40.15
C MET A 1 -6.57 22.27 39.10
N GLY A 2 -6.74 20.98 38.83
CA GLY A 2 -5.90 20.23 37.89
C GLY A 2 -6.61 20.11 36.55
N GLY A 3 -6.18 20.89 35.56
CA GLY A 3 -6.64 20.76 34.18
C GLY A 3 -5.94 19.62 33.46
N SER A 4 -6.65 18.53 33.21
CA SER A 4 -6.20 17.43 32.35
C SER A 4 -6.17 17.88 30.90
N LEU A 5 -5.00 18.07 30.33
CA LEU A 5 -4.79 18.25 28.89
C LEU A 5 -5.03 16.90 28.20
N ARG A 6 -6.25 16.68 27.72
CA ARG A 6 -6.52 15.63 26.75
C ARG A 6 -5.92 16.07 25.41
N GLY A 7 -4.88 15.36 24.96
CA GLY A 7 -4.32 15.51 23.61
C GLY A 7 -5.36 15.19 22.52
N PRO A 8 -5.15 15.67 21.26
CA PRO A 8 -6.12 15.52 20.16
C PRO A 8 -6.37 14.05 19.90
N GLY A 9 -7.67 13.68 19.94
CA GLY A 9 -8.17 12.31 19.92
C GLY A 9 -7.58 11.46 18.81
N CYS A 10 -6.90 10.40 19.22
CA CYS A 10 -6.68 9.22 18.40
C CYS A 10 -8.05 8.69 18.02
N CYS A 11 -8.48 8.94 16.78
CA CYS A 11 -9.67 8.31 16.21
C CYS A 11 -9.39 6.80 16.18
N THR A 12 -9.86 6.09 17.21
CA THR A 12 -9.84 4.63 17.23
C THR A 12 -10.81 4.18 16.15
N LEU A 13 -10.28 3.87 14.96
CA LEU A 13 -11.03 3.12 13.95
C LEU A 13 -11.45 1.80 14.61
N ARG A 14 -12.75 1.69 14.94
CA ARG A 14 -13.33 0.47 15.48
C ARG A 14 -13.45 -0.53 14.34
N GLY A 15 -12.52 -1.49 14.27
CA GLY A 15 -12.52 -2.58 13.31
C GLY A 15 -11.33 -2.57 12.35
N MET A 16 -11.10 -3.71 11.73
CA MET A 16 -10.11 -3.93 10.69
C MET A 16 -10.57 -3.25 9.39
N LEU A 17 -9.67 -2.53 8.70
CA LEU A 17 -9.93 -1.96 7.37
C LEU A 17 -9.46 -2.91 6.28
N LEU A 18 -10.28 -3.04 5.24
CA LEU A 18 -10.00 -3.86 4.06
C LEU A 18 -9.46 -2.98 2.93
N LEU A 19 -8.22 -3.23 2.53
CA LEU A 19 -7.55 -2.54 1.43
C LEU A 19 -7.48 -3.46 0.20
N ALA A 20 -7.84 -2.92 -0.97
CA ALA A 20 -7.75 -3.64 -2.22
C ALA A 20 -6.31 -3.57 -2.75
N HIS A 21 -5.64 -4.74 -2.89
CA HIS A 21 -4.26 -4.90 -3.34
C HIS A 21 -4.14 -4.55 -4.83
N ARG A 22 -3.45 -3.46 -5.15
CA ARG A 22 -3.36 -2.90 -6.52
C ARG A 22 -4.74 -2.61 -7.12
N GLY A 23 -5.73 -2.25 -6.27
CA GLY A 23 -7.15 -2.24 -6.59
C GLY A 23 -7.81 -3.61 -6.45
N ALA A 24 -8.99 -3.81 -7.01
CA ALA A 24 -9.65 -5.11 -7.06
C ALA A 24 -9.01 -5.98 -8.16
N SER A 25 -7.75 -6.37 -7.96
CA SER A 25 -6.88 -6.95 -8.98
C SER A 25 -7.24 -8.38 -9.41
N ALA A 26 -8.16 -9.04 -8.70
CA ALA A 26 -8.75 -10.29 -9.17
C ALA A 26 -9.80 -10.07 -10.29
N ASP A 27 -10.41 -8.89 -10.37
CA ASP A 27 -11.55 -8.59 -11.26
C ASP A 27 -11.24 -7.48 -12.28
N ALA A 28 -10.11 -6.78 -12.14
CA ALA A 28 -9.67 -5.72 -13.06
C ALA A 28 -8.13 -5.66 -13.14
N PRO A 29 -7.55 -5.04 -14.20
CA PRO A 29 -6.09 -4.99 -14.34
C PRO A 29 -5.43 -4.27 -13.17
N GLU A 30 -4.47 -4.92 -12.52
CA GLU A 30 -3.77 -4.39 -11.35
C GLU A 30 -3.19 -2.99 -11.57
N ASN A 31 -3.20 -2.14 -10.53
CA ASN A 31 -2.59 -0.81 -10.56
C ASN A 31 -3.15 0.13 -11.66
N THR A 32 -4.40 -0.05 -12.06
CA THR A 32 -5.08 0.81 -13.04
C THR A 32 -6.27 1.54 -12.42
N LEU A 33 -6.72 2.63 -13.07
CA LEU A 33 -7.91 3.34 -12.62
C LEU A 33 -9.15 2.43 -12.59
N ALA A 34 -9.24 1.46 -13.52
CA ALA A 34 -10.32 0.48 -13.53
C ALA A 34 -10.33 -0.40 -12.27
N ALA A 35 -9.16 -0.91 -11.84
CA ALA A 35 -9.05 -1.71 -10.63
C ALA A 35 -9.37 -0.91 -9.36
N PHE A 36 -9.00 0.36 -9.32
CA PHE A 36 -9.32 1.23 -8.19
C PHE A 36 -10.80 1.58 -8.13
N GLN A 37 -11.44 1.86 -9.27
CA GLN A 37 -12.90 2.06 -9.35
C GLN A 37 -13.66 0.80 -8.95
N GLU A 38 -13.19 -0.38 -9.40
CA GLU A 38 -13.79 -1.65 -9.00
C GLU A 38 -13.63 -1.91 -7.50
N ALA A 39 -12.50 -1.54 -6.89
CA ALA A 39 -12.33 -1.61 -5.44
C ALA A 39 -13.36 -0.75 -4.66
N VAL A 40 -13.68 0.44 -5.18
CA VAL A 40 -14.73 1.30 -4.62
C VAL A 40 -16.10 0.61 -4.73
N SER A 41 -16.42 0.05 -5.92
CA SER A 41 -17.69 -0.63 -6.17
C SER A 41 -17.87 -1.88 -5.28
N GLN A 42 -16.78 -2.55 -4.95
CA GLN A 42 -16.74 -3.73 -4.09
C GLN A 42 -16.75 -3.40 -2.59
N GLY A 43 -16.79 -2.13 -2.23
CA GLY A 43 -16.90 -1.67 -0.84
C GLY A 43 -15.61 -1.84 -0.03
N ALA A 44 -14.43 -1.77 -0.65
CA ALA A 44 -13.18 -1.65 0.07
C ALA A 44 -13.16 -0.36 0.92
N ASP A 45 -12.37 -0.35 2.00
CA ASP A 45 -12.18 0.85 2.85
C ASP A 45 -11.02 1.71 2.33
N GLY A 46 -10.26 1.17 1.38
CA GLY A 46 -9.11 1.82 0.77
C GLY A 46 -8.45 0.94 -0.26
N VAL A 47 -7.32 1.40 -0.75
CA VAL A 47 -6.51 0.69 -1.74
C VAL A 47 -5.05 0.64 -1.29
N GLU A 48 -4.37 -0.37 -1.75
CA GLU A 48 -2.92 -0.44 -1.80
C GLU A 48 -2.49 -0.31 -3.26
N LEU A 49 -1.37 0.34 -3.52
CA LEU A 49 -0.82 0.55 -4.86
C LEU A 49 0.70 0.68 -4.85
N ASP A 50 1.33 0.37 -5.99
CA ASP A 50 2.77 0.43 -6.18
C ASP A 50 3.18 1.70 -6.94
N ALA A 51 4.05 2.52 -6.38
CA ALA A 51 4.56 3.74 -7.01
C ALA A 51 6.02 3.59 -7.45
N MET A 52 6.33 4.06 -8.65
CA MET A 52 7.67 4.11 -9.23
C MET A 52 7.92 5.46 -9.92
N VAL A 53 9.18 5.88 -10.03
CA VAL A 53 9.57 7.00 -10.91
C VAL A 53 9.91 6.44 -12.29
N CYS A 54 9.32 6.99 -13.34
CA CYS A 54 9.64 6.64 -14.72
C CYS A 54 10.82 7.45 -15.29
N GLY A 55 11.28 7.09 -16.50
CA GLY A 55 12.48 7.67 -17.10
C GLY A 55 12.42 9.17 -17.38
N SER A 56 11.26 9.79 -17.45
CA SER A 56 11.07 11.25 -17.56
C SER A 56 10.77 11.94 -16.23
N GLY A 57 10.72 11.18 -15.13
CA GLY A 57 10.67 11.73 -13.78
C GLY A 57 9.28 11.82 -13.14
N GLU A 58 8.22 11.42 -13.83
CA GLU A 58 6.87 11.31 -13.27
C GLU A 58 6.74 10.10 -12.34
N VAL A 59 5.85 10.19 -11.35
CA VAL A 59 5.49 9.07 -10.49
C VAL A 59 4.31 8.32 -11.10
N VAL A 60 4.58 7.10 -11.54
CA VAL A 60 3.61 6.19 -12.15
C VAL A 60 3.18 5.10 -11.17
N VAL A 61 2.01 4.50 -11.39
CA VAL A 61 1.52 3.40 -10.57
C VAL A 61 1.69 2.09 -11.33
N CYS A 62 2.71 1.32 -10.93
CA CYS A 62 3.09 0.06 -11.56
C CYS A 62 3.90 -0.79 -10.58
N HIS A 63 3.68 -2.13 -10.57
CA HIS A 63 4.42 -3.03 -9.70
C HIS A 63 5.75 -3.48 -10.31
N ASP A 64 5.72 -3.90 -11.56
CA ASP A 64 6.88 -4.51 -12.22
C ASP A 64 7.82 -3.43 -12.77
N GLU A 65 9.12 -3.58 -12.58
CA GLU A 65 10.13 -2.74 -13.24
C GLU A 65 10.10 -2.90 -14.76
N HIS A 66 9.70 -4.09 -15.26
CA HIS A 66 9.64 -4.43 -16.69
C HIS A 66 8.21 -4.77 -17.13
N LEU A 67 7.75 -4.20 -18.25
CA LEU A 67 6.39 -4.40 -18.76
C LEU A 67 6.16 -5.73 -19.50
N ARG A 68 7.09 -6.70 -19.41
CA ARG A 68 6.98 -7.99 -20.11
C ARG A 68 5.76 -8.79 -19.66
N ARG A 69 5.50 -8.87 -18.36
CA ARG A 69 4.34 -9.59 -17.81
C ARG A 69 3.03 -8.89 -18.17
N LEU A 70 2.97 -7.59 -17.94
CA LEU A 70 1.74 -6.79 -18.07
C LEU A 70 1.37 -6.53 -19.52
N ALA A 71 2.35 -6.15 -20.36
CA ALA A 71 2.10 -5.66 -21.72
C ALA A 71 2.84 -6.45 -22.83
N GLY A 72 3.69 -7.41 -22.48
CA GLY A 72 4.56 -8.10 -23.47
C GLY A 72 5.68 -7.22 -24.03
N LEU A 73 5.88 -6.03 -23.49
CA LEU A 73 6.84 -5.04 -23.98
C LEU A 73 8.19 -5.17 -23.23
N PRO A 74 9.33 -5.01 -23.92
CA PRO A 74 10.66 -5.06 -23.30
C PRO A 74 11.04 -3.74 -22.61
N TRP A 75 10.06 -2.95 -22.20
CA TRP A 75 10.30 -1.64 -21.60
C TRP A 75 10.51 -1.76 -20.10
N GLU A 76 11.47 -1.00 -19.61
CA GLU A 76 11.75 -0.80 -18.21
C GLU A 76 11.16 0.55 -17.77
N VAL A 77 10.40 0.57 -16.70
CA VAL A 77 9.69 1.77 -16.21
C VAL A 77 10.69 2.91 -15.92
N ARG A 78 11.78 2.62 -15.21
CA ARG A 78 12.77 3.62 -14.78
C ARG A 78 13.50 4.32 -15.92
N THR A 79 13.61 3.68 -17.08
CA THR A 79 14.33 4.21 -18.26
C THR A 79 13.40 4.66 -19.39
N THR A 80 12.08 4.38 -19.27
CA THR A 80 11.08 4.72 -20.28
C THR A 80 10.30 5.97 -19.88
N SER A 81 10.13 6.93 -20.81
CA SER A 81 9.37 8.14 -20.55
C SER A 81 7.88 7.86 -20.33
N TRP A 82 7.23 8.70 -19.53
CA TRP A 82 5.77 8.65 -19.32
C TRP A 82 4.98 8.66 -20.63
N TRP A 83 5.36 9.49 -21.59
CA TRP A 83 4.70 9.56 -22.90
C TRP A 83 4.65 8.22 -23.63
N LYS A 84 5.65 7.40 -23.43
CA LYS A 84 5.70 6.04 -23.99
C LYS A 84 4.94 5.05 -23.11
N LEU A 85 5.12 5.11 -21.79
CA LEU A 85 4.45 4.21 -20.84
C LEU A 85 2.92 4.32 -20.87
N LYS A 86 2.37 5.53 -20.99
CA LYS A 86 0.92 5.73 -21.04
C LYS A 86 0.24 5.09 -22.26
N GLY A 87 1.00 4.76 -23.30
CA GLY A 87 0.53 4.05 -24.48
C GLY A 87 0.56 2.53 -24.37
N ALA A 88 1.13 1.99 -23.28
CA ALA A 88 1.16 0.55 -23.05
C ALA A 88 -0.21 0.06 -22.56
N ASP A 89 -0.73 -0.99 -23.20
CA ASP A 89 -1.90 -1.71 -22.72
C ASP A 89 -1.47 -2.76 -21.71
N VAL A 90 -1.80 -2.55 -20.44
CA VAL A 90 -1.49 -3.43 -19.32
C VAL A 90 -2.67 -4.31 -18.88
N GLY A 91 -3.80 -4.27 -19.61
CA GLY A 91 -4.99 -5.05 -19.30
C GLY A 91 -5.16 -6.28 -20.20
N SER A 92 -5.09 -6.09 -21.53
CA SER A 92 -5.47 -7.14 -22.48
C SER A 92 -4.67 -8.43 -22.35
N ARG A 93 -3.37 -8.35 -22.07
CA ARG A 93 -2.52 -9.52 -21.88
C ARG A 93 -2.89 -10.35 -20.65
N LEU A 94 -3.48 -9.72 -19.64
CA LEU A 94 -3.97 -10.37 -18.42
C LEU A 94 -5.42 -10.87 -18.53
N GLY A 95 -6.05 -10.74 -19.71
CA GLY A 95 -7.43 -11.17 -19.97
C GLY A 95 -8.49 -10.16 -19.59
N PHE A 96 -8.12 -8.90 -19.34
CA PHE A 96 -9.03 -7.80 -19.03
C PHE A 96 -9.24 -6.87 -20.25
N ALA A 97 -10.11 -5.88 -20.09
CA ALA A 97 -10.22 -4.79 -21.04
C ALA A 97 -8.90 -3.98 -21.12
N PRO A 98 -8.61 -3.33 -22.26
CA PRO A 98 -7.45 -2.47 -22.39
C PRO A 98 -7.38 -1.43 -21.28
N ALA A 99 -6.22 -1.30 -20.68
CA ALA A 99 -5.99 -0.34 -19.60
C ALA A 99 -4.57 0.24 -19.70
N ARG A 100 -4.38 1.45 -19.18
CA ARG A 100 -3.07 2.11 -19.15
C ARG A 100 -2.50 2.22 -17.75
N ILE A 101 -1.19 2.38 -17.66
CA ILE A 101 -0.50 2.78 -16.44
C ILE A 101 -0.95 4.20 -16.09
N PRO A 102 -1.47 4.48 -14.88
CA PRO A 102 -1.81 5.84 -14.47
C PRO A 102 -0.64 6.55 -13.78
N LEU A 103 -0.70 7.87 -13.74
CA LEU A 103 0.09 8.66 -12.80
C LEU A 103 -0.48 8.51 -11.38
N LEU A 104 0.39 8.61 -10.37
CA LEU A 104 -0.06 8.57 -8.97
C LEU A 104 -1.09 9.67 -8.68
N GLU A 105 -0.89 10.87 -9.23
CA GLU A 105 -1.84 11.98 -9.03
C GLU A 105 -3.22 11.70 -9.62
N GLU A 106 -3.30 11.03 -10.78
CA GLU A 106 -4.59 10.63 -11.38
C GLU A 106 -5.34 9.64 -10.49
N VAL A 107 -4.62 8.69 -9.87
CA VAL A 107 -5.22 7.75 -8.92
C VAL A 107 -5.73 8.46 -7.67
N LEU A 108 -4.94 9.37 -7.10
CA LEU A 108 -5.34 10.13 -5.90
C LEU A 108 -6.57 11.02 -6.15
N ASP A 109 -6.73 11.54 -7.38
CA ASP A 109 -7.90 12.32 -7.80
C ASP A 109 -9.15 11.46 -8.03
N ALA A 110 -8.97 10.23 -8.51
CA ALA A 110 -10.08 9.31 -8.80
C ALA A 110 -10.66 8.63 -7.56
N LEU A 111 -9.91 8.56 -6.46
CA LEU A 111 -10.34 7.88 -5.25
C LEU A 111 -11.20 8.78 -4.33
N PRO A 112 -12.28 8.23 -3.72
CA PRO A 112 -13.08 8.97 -2.75
C PRO A 112 -12.23 9.56 -1.62
N SER A 113 -12.60 10.73 -1.11
CA SER A 113 -11.83 11.45 -0.09
C SER A 113 -11.68 10.71 1.24
N HIS A 114 -12.58 9.79 1.55
CA HIS A 114 -12.54 8.96 2.75
C HIS A 114 -11.72 7.68 2.62
N PHE A 115 -11.28 7.33 1.39
CA PHE A 115 -10.49 6.12 1.15
C PHE A 115 -9.09 6.24 1.76
N LEU A 116 -8.67 5.19 2.48
CA LEU A 116 -7.28 5.03 2.88
C LEU A 116 -6.46 4.60 1.66
N VAL A 117 -5.29 5.20 1.47
CA VAL A 117 -4.36 4.85 0.38
C VAL A 117 -3.05 4.42 0.98
N ASN A 118 -2.71 3.14 0.81
CA ASN A 118 -1.37 2.64 1.09
C ASN A 118 -0.54 2.73 -0.19
N ILE A 119 0.50 3.55 -0.19
CA ILE A 119 1.41 3.73 -1.33
C ILE A 119 2.70 3.00 -1.03
N GLU A 120 2.93 1.86 -1.71
CA GLU A 120 4.21 1.18 -1.67
C GLU A 120 5.22 1.89 -2.57
N LEU A 121 6.37 2.27 -2.01
CA LEU A 121 7.49 2.79 -2.79
C LEU A 121 8.34 1.63 -3.31
N LYS A 122 8.24 1.36 -4.62
CA LYS A 122 8.96 0.28 -5.31
C LYS A 122 10.35 0.76 -5.71
N CYS A 123 11.34 0.39 -4.92
CA CYS A 123 12.75 0.65 -5.23
C CYS A 123 13.65 -0.35 -4.51
N ASP A 124 14.28 -1.24 -5.25
CA ASP A 124 15.24 -2.20 -4.71
C ASP A 124 16.69 -1.66 -4.70
N HIS A 125 16.88 -0.42 -5.19
CA HIS A 125 18.17 0.23 -5.28
C HIS A 125 18.44 1.21 -4.14
N ALA A 126 19.72 1.51 -3.90
CA ALA A 126 20.11 2.54 -2.94
C ALA A 126 19.65 3.95 -3.38
N ASP A 127 19.64 4.22 -4.68
CA ASP A 127 19.09 5.43 -5.29
C ASP A 127 17.64 5.16 -5.75
N ASP A 128 16.68 5.87 -5.16
CA ASP A 128 15.26 5.76 -5.50
C ASP A 128 14.82 6.73 -6.61
N GLY A 129 15.75 7.43 -7.26
CA GLY A 129 15.43 8.41 -8.30
C GLY A 129 14.56 9.58 -7.82
N GLY A 130 14.58 9.85 -6.52
CA GLY A 130 13.76 10.89 -5.88
C GLY A 130 12.31 10.46 -5.60
N LEU A 131 11.97 9.16 -5.73
CA LEU A 131 10.63 8.63 -5.51
C LEU A 131 10.05 9.03 -4.15
N SER A 132 10.82 8.78 -3.07
CA SER A 132 10.38 9.07 -1.70
C SER A 132 10.03 10.55 -1.50
N GLN A 133 10.88 11.44 -2.01
CA GLN A 133 10.66 12.89 -1.91
C GLN A 133 9.45 13.33 -2.74
N LYS A 134 9.36 12.90 -4.01
CA LYS A 134 8.24 13.27 -4.92
C LYS A 134 6.90 12.83 -4.36
N VAL A 135 6.79 11.61 -3.82
CA VAL A 135 5.55 11.11 -3.22
C VAL A 135 5.23 11.87 -1.95
N ALA A 136 6.21 12.12 -1.07
CA ALA A 136 6.02 12.89 0.16
C ALA A 136 5.53 14.33 -0.12
N GLU A 137 6.14 15.01 -1.09
CA GLU A 137 5.74 16.34 -1.53
C GLU A 137 4.34 16.36 -2.13
N LEU A 138 4.01 15.39 -2.99
CA LEU A 138 2.69 15.27 -3.60
C LEU A 138 1.59 15.11 -2.54
N VAL A 139 1.77 14.16 -1.61
CA VAL A 139 0.83 13.88 -0.53
C VAL A 139 0.65 15.10 0.39
N THR A 140 1.76 15.76 0.75
CA THR A 140 1.74 16.94 1.62
C THR A 140 1.07 18.13 0.94
N ARG A 141 1.45 18.44 -0.29
CA ARG A 141 0.89 19.56 -1.08
C ARG A 141 -0.62 19.43 -1.28
N ARG A 142 -1.12 18.20 -1.41
CA ARG A 142 -2.55 17.91 -1.55
C ARG A 142 -3.31 17.75 -0.24
N GLY A 143 -2.64 17.87 0.92
CA GLY A 143 -3.27 17.74 2.24
C GLY A 143 -3.76 16.33 2.56
N LEU A 144 -3.17 15.29 1.95
CA LEU A 144 -3.66 13.91 2.03
C LEU A 144 -3.02 13.09 3.17
N ALA A 145 -2.17 13.68 4.01
CA ALA A 145 -1.44 12.98 5.08
C ALA A 145 -2.36 12.21 6.05
N GLY A 146 -3.59 12.66 6.24
CA GLY A 146 -4.58 12.00 7.11
C GLY A 146 -5.09 10.65 6.58
N ARG A 147 -5.03 10.42 5.25
CA ARG A 147 -5.56 9.21 4.60
C ARG A 147 -4.50 8.39 3.84
N VAL A 148 -3.23 8.76 3.91
CA VAL A 148 -2.13 8.07 3.23
C VAL A 148 -1.23 7.37 4.23
N VAL A 149 -0.81 6.16 3.89
CA VAL A 149 0.31 5.42 4.51
C VAL A 149 1.33 5.15 3.42
N ILE A 150 2.58 5.50 3.66
CA ILE A 150 3.69 5.16 2.78
C ILE A 150 4.32 3.85 3.25
N SER A 151 4.47 2.88 2.37
CA SER A 151 5.12 1.61 2.72
C SER A 151 6.28 1.30 1.77
N SER A 152 7.22 0.48 2.23
CA SER A 152 8.32 -0.04 1.40
C SER A 152 9.00 -1.22 2.09
N PHE A 153 9.56 -2.14 1.29
CA PHE A 153 10.56 -3.12 1.72
C PHE A 153 11.94 -2.49 1.92
N ASN A 154 12.19 -1.35 1.26
CA ASN A 154 13.46 -0.64 1.37
C ASN A 154 13.41 0.38 2.51
N PRO A 155 14.15 0.16 3.63
CA PRO A 155 14.14 1.09 4.74
C PRO A 155 14.70 2.48 4.39
N LEU A 156 15.56 2.59 3.36
CA LEU A 156 16.09 3.88 2.91
C LEU A 156 14.99 4.76 2.32
N CYS A 157 14.00 4.18 1.62
CA CYS A 157 12.85 4.93 1.11
C CYS A 157 12.01 5.50 2.27
N LEU A 158 11.78 4.71 3.33
CA LEU A 158 11.05 5.19 4.52
C LEU A 158 11.82 6.26 5.30
N PHE A 159 13.15 6.11 5.38
CA PHE A 159 14.01 7.13 6.00
C PHE A 159 13.97 8.45 5.22
N ARG A 160 14.08 8.41 3.88
CA ARG A 160 13.95 9.60 3.02
C ARG A 160 12.57 10.24 3.13
N THR A 161 11.51 9.42 3.16
CA THR A 161 10.15 9.91 3.39
C THR A 161 10.03 10.60 4.74
N ALA A 162 10.66 10.04 5.80
CA ALA A 162 10.69 10.66 7.13
C ALA A 162 11.40 12.01 7.13
N ALA A 163 12.50 12.12 6.38
CA ALA A 163 13.25 13.38 6.24
C ALA A 163 12.47 14.43 5.44
N ALA A 164 11.78 14.04 4.37
CA ALA A 164 11.01 14.94 3.52
C ALA A 164 9.68 15.40 4.16
N ALA A 165 8.98 14.49 4.84
CA ALA A 165 7.69 14.75 5.47
C ALA A 165 7.52 13.91 6.75
N PRO A 166 8.03 14.36 7.91
CA PRO A 166 8.03 13.60 9.17
C PRO A 166 6.63 13.18 9.65
N SER A 167 5.61 13.96 9.33
CA SER A 167 4.22 13.71 9.73
C SER A 167 3.53 12.58 8.95
N LEU A 168 4.08 12.14 7.82
CA LEU A 168 3.49 11.06 7.05
C LEU A 168 3.63 9.73 7.77
N ARG A 169 2.54 8.97 7.78
CA ARG A 169 2.51 7.60 8.30
C ARG A 169 3.36 6.69 7.43
N ARG A 170 4.21 5.88 8.04
CA ARG A 170 5.10 4.96 7.34
C ARG A 170 4.92 3.54 7.86
N GLY A 171 4.88 2.58 6.93
CA GLY A 171 4.78 1.15 7.19
C GLY A 171 5.98 0.41 6.63
N PHE A 172 6.62 -0.44 7.42
CA PHE A 172 7.72 -1.27 6.97
C PHE A 172 7.20 -2.64 6.52
N LEU A 173 7.45 -3.01 5.25
CA LEU A 173 7.09 -4.29 4.66
C LEU A 173 8.11 -5.36 5.04
N ILE A 174 7.63 -6.51 5.53
CA ILE A 174 8.46 -7.66 5.91
C ILE A 174 8.30 -8.75 4.87
N ASP A 175 9.38 -9.02 4.13
CA ASP A 175 9.46 -10.09 3.16
C ASP A 175 9.85 -11.41 3.88
N PRO A 176 9.04 -12.48 3.77
CA PRO A 176 9.35 -13.76 4.40
C PRO A 176 10.62 -14.41 3.85
N ASP A 177 10.94 -14.17 2.58
CA ASP A 177 12.06 -14.80 1.88
C ASP A 177 13.39 -14.05 2.11
N LYS A 178 13.32 -12.82 2.58
CA LYS A 178 14.53 -12.07 2.93
C LYS A 178 14.98 -12.44 4.35
N ARG A 179 16.23 -12.90 4.47
CA ARG A 179 16.92 -13.20 5.76
C ARG A 179 16.88 -12.04 6.79
N TRP A 180 16.25 -10.94 6.44
CA TRP A 180 16.14 -9.68 7.19
C TRP A 180 14.91 -9.61 8.10
N ALA A 181 14.03 -10.63 8.09
CA ALA A 181 12.83 -10.63 8.93
C ALA A 181 13.12 -10.33 10.44
N PRO A 182 14.24 -10.79 11.04
CA PRO A 182 14.60 -10.38 12.40
C PRO A 182 14.94 -8.90 12.52
N GLN A 183 15.38 -8.27 11.42
CA GLN A 183 15.80 -6.86 11.41
C GLN A 183 14.62 -5.89 11.35
N ALA A 184 13.41 -6.35 11.01
CA ALA A 184 12.20 -5.54 11.11
C ALA A 184 12.06 -4.93 12.51
N TYR A 185 12.43 -5.64 13.55
CA TYR A 185 12.41 -5.15 14.92
C TYR A 185 13.42 -4.02 15.20
N VAL A 186 14.54 -4.01 14.46
CA VAL A 186 15.59 -2.98 14.59
C VAL A 186 15.30 -1.81 13.65
N VAL A 187 14.84 -2.11 12.44
CA VAL A 187 14.61 -1.08 11.39
C VAL A 187 13.36 -0.24 11.70
N THR A 188 12.29 -0.84 12.18
CA THR A 188 11.03 -0.15 12.45
C THR A 188 11.20 1.08 13.36
N PRO A 189 11.87 1.02 14.52
CA PRO A 189 12.11 2.20 15.32
C PRO A 189 12.98 3.26 14.65
N LEU A 190 13.95 2.85 13.83
CA LEU A 190 14.86 3.78 13.14
C LEU A 190 14.16 4.61 12.06
N VAL A 191 13.18 4.04 11.37
CA VAL A 191 12.42 4.76 10.33
C VAL A 191 11.14 5.40 10.88
N SER A 192 10.95 5.42 12.19
CA SER A 192 9.77 5.97 12.87
C SER A 192 8.47 5.44 12.29
N SER A 193 8.39 4.13 12.06
CA SER A 193 7.26 3.46 11.45
C SER A 193 6.00 3.62 12.28
N HIS A 194 4.88 3.81 11.60
CA HIS A 194 3.53 3.83 12.16
C HIS A 194 2.91 2.43 12.17
N SER A 195 3.34 1.60 11.23
CA SER A 195 2.81 0.25 11.03
C SER A 195 3.91 -0.71 10.60
N VAL A 196 3.61 -1.99 10.73
CA VAL A 196 4.38 -3.10 10.19
C VAL A 196 3.49 -3.86 9.21
N HIS A 197 4.07 -4.28 8.08
CA HIS A 197 3.35 -4.94 7.00
C HIS A 197 3.92 -6.35 6.77
N PRO A 198 3.58 -7.33 7.61
CA PRO A 198 4.04 -8.71 7.47
C PRO A 198 3.26 -9.45 6.37
N TYR A 199 3.92 -10.44 5.76
CA TYR A 199 3.23 -11.46 4.97
C TYR A 199 2.31 -12.29 5.89
N HIS A 200 1.15 -12.69 5.40
CA HIS A 200 0.09 -13.24 6.25
C HIS A 200 0.49 -14.48 7.05
N GLU A 201 1.38 -15.35 6.52
CA GLU A 201 1.84 -16.55 7.22
C GLU A 201 2.74 -16.22 8.43
N GLN A 202 3.37 -15.05 8.44
CA GLN A 202 4.20 -14.60 9.56
C GLN A 202 3.37 -14.13 10.77
N CYS A 203 2.05 -13.95 10.60
CA CYS A 203 1.15 -13.46 11.64
C CYS A 203 0.70 -14.62 12.53
N THR A 204 1.18 -14.63 13.78
CA THR A 204 0.61 -15.42 14.87
C THR A 204 -0.02 -14.47 15.90
N PRO A 205 -0.93 -14.93 16.77
CA PRO A 205 -1.51 -14.10 17.83
C PRO A 205 -0.45 -13.36 18.66
N GLU A 206 0.63 -14.06 19.04
CA GLU A 206 1.71 -13.53 19.88
C GLU A 206 2.48 -12.42 19.16
N ARG A 207 2.74 -12.58 17.85
CA ARG A 207 3.42 -11.56 17.04
C ARG A 207 2.57 -10.32 16.84
N VAL A 208 1.28 -10.50 16.54
CA VAL A 208 0.34 -9.38 16.37
C VAL A 208 0.24 -8.59 17.68
N GLU A 209 0.10 -9.28 18.81
CA GLU A 209 0.09 -8.65 20.14
C GLU A 209 1.41 -7.92 20.44
N GLU A 210 2.55 -8.50 20.09
CA GLU A 210 3.86 -7.88 20.27
C GLU A 210 3.98 -6.56 19.49
N TRP A 211 3.55 -6.54 18.24
CA TRP A 211 3.55 -5.31 17.43
C TRP A 211 2.60 -4.25 18.01
N HIS A 212 1.42 -4.66 18.48
CA HIS A 212 0.48 -3.74 19.14
C HIS A 212 1.05 -3.18 20.45
N ARG A 213 1.73 -4.00 21.28
CA ARG A 213 2.41 -3.52 22.50
C ARG A 213 3.50 -2.48 22.22
N ARG A 214 4.09 -2.53 21.01
CA ARG A 214 5.04 -1.52 20.53
C ARG A 214 4.37 -0.29 19.91
N GLY A 215 3.05 -0.20 19.95
CA GLY A 215 2.29 0.92 19.37
C GLY A 215 2.16 0.88 17.86
N LEU A 216 2.49 -0.25 17.21
CA LEU A 216 2.42 -0.40 15.76
C LEU A 216 1.06 -0.93 15.33
N ARG A 217 0.54 -0.40 14.23
CA ARG A 217 -0.56 -1.02 13.49
C ARG A 217 -0.02 -2.18 12.64
N VAL A 218 -0.87 -3.19 12.40
CA VAL A 218 -0.49 -4.38 11.63
C VAL A 218 -1.29 -4.40 10.34
N ALA A 219 -0.60 -4.32 9.19
CA ALA A 219 -1.18 -4.41 7.85
C ALA A 219 -0.73 -5.71 7.18
N VAL A 220 -1.65 -6.61 6.91
CA VAL A 220 -1.32 -7.97 6.46
C VAL A 220 -1.61 -8.15 4.99
N TRP A 221 -0.69 -8.72 4.23
CA TRP A 221 -0.73 -8.92 2.77
C TRP A 221 -0.27 -10.33 2.38
N THR A 222 -0.59 -10.90 1.23
CA THR A 222 -1.85 -10.66 0.49
C THR A 222 -2.80 -11.78 0.89
N VAL A 223 -4.02 -11.44 1.30
CA VAL A 223 -4.95 -12.38 1.95
C VAL A 223 -6.21 -12.54 1.10
N ASP A 224 -6.25 -13.59 0.29
CA ASP A 224 -7.39 -13.92 -0.58
C ASP A 224 -8.23 -15.11 -0.06
N ASP A 225 -7.70 -15.81 0.95
CA ASP A 225 -8.39 -16.89 1.65
C ASP A 225 -9.28 -16.34 2.77
N THR A 226 -10.54 -16.71 2.75
CA THR A 226 -11.56 -16.16 3.65
C THR A 226 -11.42 -16.67 5.09
N GLU A 227 -10.97 -17.91 5.29
CA GLU A 227 -10.73 -18.44 6.63
C GLU A 227 -9.51 -17.78 7.27
N ARG A 228 -8.46 -17.55 6.46
CA ARG A 228 -7.30 -16.79 6.92
C ARG A 228 -7.67 -15.35 7.27
N ALA A 229 -8.52 -14.70 6.45
CA ALA A 229 -9.01 -13.34 6.73
C ALA A 229 -9.74 -13.27 8.08
N ARG A 230 -10.65 -14.22 8.36
CA ARG A 230 -11.34 -14.32 9.65
C ARG A 230 -10.38 -14.56 10.82
N ALA A 231 -9.38 -15.41 10.62
CA ALA A 231 -8.37 -15.67 11.65
C ALA A 231 -7.58 -14.40 12.00
N LEU A 232 -7.16 -13.64 10.99
CA LEU A 232 -6.44 -12.38 11.15
C LEU A 232 -7.30 -11.28 11.80
N GLU A 233 -8.58 -11.21 11.44
CA GLU A 233 -9.53 -10.31 12.11
C GLU A 233 -9.64 -10.62 13.61
N ARG A 234 -9.76 -11.90 13.99
CA ARG A 234 -9.75 -12.32 15.40
C ARG A 234 -8.45 -12.01 16.14
N MET A 235 -7.31 -11.98 15.43
CA MET A 235 -6.02 -11.54 15.98
C MET A 235 -5.95 -10.01 16.17
N GLY A 236 -6.93 -9.25 15.63
CA GLY A 236 -7.01 -7.81 15.77
C GLY A 236 -6.09 -7.04 14.83
N VAL A 237 -5.72 -7.57 13.65
CA VAL A 237 -4.93 -6.81 12.66
C VAL A 237 -5.65 -5.53 12.26
N SER A 238 -4.89 -4.48 11.94
CA SER A 238 -5.46 -3.16 11.66
C SER A 238 -5.92 -3.01 10.21
N TYR A 239 -5.19 -3.63 9.27
CA TYR A 239 -5.45 -3.57 7.84
C TYR A 239 -5.27 -4.96 7.24
N LEU A 240 -6.16 -5.33 6.34
CA LEU A 240 -6.07 -6.55 5.55
C LEU A 240 -6.03 -6.17 4.08
N ILE A 241 -4.99 -6.60 3.36
CA ILE A 241 -4.73 -6.29 1.96
C ILE A 241 -5.04 -7.52 1.12
N THR A 242 -5.98 -7.40 0.14
CA THR A 242 -6.51 -8.53 -0.65
C THR A 242 -6.74 -8.16 -2.11
N ASN A 243 -6.60 -9.14 -3.01
CA ASN A 243 -6.98 -9.01 -4.43
C ASN A 243 -8.51 -9.09 -4.63
N LYS A 244 -9.25 -9.63 -3.64
CA LYS A 244 -10.68 -10.00 -3.73
C LYS A 244 -11.54 -9.27 -2.69
N PRO A 245 -11.64 -7.93 -2.73
CA PRO A 245 -12.26 -7.18 -1.65
C PRO A 245 -13.73 -7.56 -1.39
N ARG A 246 -14.54 -7.82 -2.43
CA ARG A 246 -15.93 -8.27 -2.29
C ARG A 246 -16.03 -9.58 -1.54
N VAL A 247 -15.29 -10.60 -1.99
CA VAL A 247 -15.33 -11.96 -1.41
C VAL A 247 -14.94 -11.94 0.06
N VAL A 248 -13.84 -11.25 0.37
CA VAL A 248 -13.34 -11.15 1.75
C VAL A 248 -14.31 -10.33 2.61
N ARG A 249 -14.87 -9.23 2.09
CA ARG A 249 -15.87 -8.41 2.81
C ARG A 249 -17.12 -9.22 3.17
N GLU A 250 -17.65 -9.99 2.24
CA GLU A 250 -18.83 -10.84 2.46
C GLU A 250 -18.55 -11.91 3.52
N ALA A 251 -17.38 -12.55 3.44
CA ALA A 251 -16.97 -13.56 4.39
C ALA A 251 -16.84 -13.01 5.83
N LEU A 252 -16.30 -11.79 5.98
CA LEU A 252 -16.15 -11.13 7.28
C LEU A 252 -17.52 -10.71 7.87
N ARG A 253 -18.49 -10.34 7.03
CA ARG A 253 -19.86 -9.98 7.48
C ARG A 253 -20.71 -11.18 7.83
N GLY A 254 -20.54 -12.31 7.15
CA GLY A 254 -21.35 -13.53 7.33
C GLY A 254 -20.92 -14.41 8.51
N GLY A 255 -19.94 -14.01 9.29
CA GLY A 255 -19.43 -14.74 10.46
C GLY A 255 -19.85 -14.17 11.83
N ALA A 256 -20.84 -13.26 11.85
CA ALA A 256 -21.38 -12.67 13.06
C ALA A 256 -22.60 -13.45 13.57
#